data_7cbdc1070516ccd8fe0843a3a0cafd6b
#
_entry.id   7cbdc1070516ccd8fe0843a3a0cafd6b
#
_cell.length_a   1.000
_cell.length_b   1.000
_cell.length_c   1.000
_cell.angle_alpha   90.00
_cell.angle_beta   90.00
_cell.angle_gamma   90.00
#
_symmetry.space_group_name_H-M   'P 1'
#
loop_
_entity.id
_entity.type
_entity.pdbx_description
1 polymer ?
#
loop_
_entity_poly.entity_id
_entity_poly.type
_entity_poly.pdbx_seq_one_letter_code
_entity_poly.pdbx_strand_id
1 'polypeptide(L)'
;MSLYGFKRKHGLSFSGLGSSSKGSSFLRFIASHKIEILMFLPFFIMDLSIRIMGYKIDFYPAYYIQPNLFTIIWTGLFIALAKYLKGVIGKIFYFLMFIISFVMFLTNAVYYSLTNFYFNFSLLELASEGSSYIADTIKNTPVYVYILAIFIFVLAIVAVKNMKKGECFQWKKLLAAVVIFICLHLIIPVTMGSGNKNLKWNSFKKARNVYNEFSDTNKSMKVAGLYEYTIRNLYITFLKPKEKISDSDRKFLKNIYEAKDEKKPNKYTGMLKGKNVIFLQLEGMDEWLLTKKNTPNLYKLKNESIDFTDHYSIYTGGGSTFNSEFAVNTGFTTPISYNENVYTFNKNTFNNTMAKLF
;
A
#
# COMPACT_ATOMS: atom_id res chain seq x y z
N MET A 1 17.73 21.92 88.46
CA MET A 1 17.03 20.65 88.55
C MET A 1 16.88 20.12 87.18
N SER A 2 17.50 19.00 86.91
CA SER A 2 17.72 18.29 85.64
C SER A 2 16.46 17.79 85.00
N LEU A 3 16.33 17.87 83.68
CA LEU A 3 15.51 16.96 82.91
C LEU A 3 16.21 16.53 81.62
N TYR A 4 16.37 15.27 81.61
CA TYR A 4 17.08 14.40 80.65
C TYR A 4 16.56 14.46 79.24
N GLY A 5 17.51 14.42 78.30
CA GLY A 5 17.26 14.21 76.86
C GLY A 5 16.88 12.78 76.53
N PHE A 6 16.02 12.65 75.52
CA PHE A 6 15.74 11.36 74.84
C PHE A 6 16.13 11.47 73.35
N LYS A 7 17.31 10.92 73.05
CA LYS A 7 17.73 10.68 71.65
C LYS A 7 16.95 9.49 71.13
N ARG A 8 16.05 9.71 70.17
CA ARG A 8 15.54 8.62 69.29
C ARG A 8 16.44 8.46 68.05
N LYS A 9 17.27 7.44 68.09
CA LYS A 9 17.85 6.79 66.90
C LYS A 9 16.80 5.77 66.41
N HIS A 10 16.20 5.97 65.27
CA HIS A 10 15.75 4.91 64.37
C HIS A 10 15.87 5.43 62.95
N GLY A 11 17.04 5.26 62.37
CA GLY A 11 17.22 5.30 60.91
C GLY A 11 16.70 3.98 60.34
N LEU A 12 15.58 4.00 59.70
CA LEU A 12 15.15 2.95 58.80
C LEU A 12 15.99 3.10 57.52
N SER A 13 17.04 2.28 57.42
CA SER A 13 17.81 2.10 56.18
C SER A 13 16.92 1.30 55.21
N PHE A 14 16.35 1.94 54.19
CA PHE A 14 15.83 1.28 53.00
C PHE A 14 17.01 0.89 52.09
N SER A 15 17.77 -0.10 52.49
CA SER A 15 18.73 -0.80 51.65
C SER A 15 18.08 -2.12 51.21
N GLY A 16 17.40 -2.13 50.05
CA GLY A 16 16.84 -3.38 49.58
C GLY A 16 15.91 -3.28 48.41
N LEU A 17 16.16 -2.39 47.43
CA LEU A 17 15.65 -2.54 46.07
C LEU A 17 16.88 -2.62 45.16
N GLY A 18 17.33 -3.82 44.93
CA GLY A 18 18.31 -4.12 43.89
C GLY A 18 17.81 -3.61 42.56
N SER A 19 18.28 -2.44 42.10
CA SER A 19 18.06 -1.94 40.77
C SER A 19 18.65 -2.97 39.81
N SER A 20 17.82 -3.71 39.10
CA SER A 20 18.19 -4.64 38.05
C SER A 20 19.21 -3.92 37.14
N SER A 21 20.44 -4.42 37.06
CA SER A 21 21.53 -3.86 36.23
C SER A 21 21.13 -3.72 34.76
N LYS A 22 20.15 -4.47 34.30
CA LYS A 22 19.54 -4.40 32.96
C LYS A 22 18.76 -3.11 32.72
N GLY A 23 17.98 -2.61 33.69
CA GLY A 23 17.24 -1.35 33.56
C GLY A 23 18.16 -0.13 33.42
N SER A 24 19.30 -0.12 34.16
CA SER A 24 20.25 0.98 34.06
C SER A 24 21.02 1.01 32.72
N SER A 25 21.29 -0.16 32.12
CA SER A 25 21.96 -0.29 30.82
C SER A 25 21.03 0.22 29.67
N PHE A 26 19.75 -0.14 29.71
CA PHE A 26 18.76 0.31 28.71
C PHE A 26 18.54 1.84 28.78
N LEU A 27 18.40 2.41 29.95
CA LEU A 27 18.27 3.86 30.11
C LEU A 27 19.51 4.62 29.64
N ARG A 28 20.72 4.11 29.88
CA ARG A 28 21.97 4.67 29.35
C ARG A 28 22.03 4.60 27.82
N PHE A 29 21.58 3.49 27.22
CA PHE A 29 21.50 3.34 25.78
C PHE A 29 20.55 4.41 25.19
N ILE A 30 19.34 4.57 25.73
CA ILE A 30 18.38 5.60 25.27
C ILE A 30 19.00 6.99 25.43
N ALA A 31 19.62 7.30 26.56
CA ALA A 31 20.23 8.60 26.80
C ALA A 31 21.37 8.91 25.81
N SER A 32 22.18 7.90 25.45
CA SER A 32 23.29 8.06 24.48
C SER A 32 22.82 8.21 23.03
N HIS A 33 21.66 7.64 22.67
CA HIS A 33 21.13 7.65 21.29
C HIS A 33 19.83 8.47 21.15
N LYS A 34 19.57 9.39 22.10
CA LYS A 34 18.32 10.16 22.12
C LYS A 34 18.03 10.93 20.81
N ILE A 35 19.06 11.40 20.14
CA ILE A 35 18.91 12.17 18.89
C ILE A 35 18.53 11.23 17.75
N GLU A 36 19.20 10.09 17.63
CA GLU A 36 18.90 9.06 16.63
C GLU A 36 17.49 8.50 16.80
N ILE A 37 17.08 8.24 18.04
CA ILE A 37 15.71 7.83 18.36
C ILE A 37 14.70 8.90 17.96
N LEU A 38 15.00 10.17 18.29
CA LEU A 38 14.14 11.29 17.90
C LEU A 38 14.03 11.43 16.37
N MET A 39 15.13 11.19 15.63
CA MET A 39 15.11 11.18 14.16
C MET A 39 14.33 9.98 13.60
N PHE A 40 14.32 8.84 14.28
CA PHE A 40 13.62 7.63 13.86
C PHE A 40 12.10 7.74 14.05
N LEU A 41 11.64 8.38 15.10
CA LEU A 41 10.23 8.41 15.51
C LEU A 41 9.26 8.89 14.42
N PRO A 42 9.49 10.02 13.70
CA PRO A 42 8.55 10.48 12.68
C PRO A 42 8.31 9.43 11.59
N PHE A 43 9.36 8.78 11.13
CA PHE A 43 9.28 7.73 10.11
C PHE A 43 8.57 6.48 10.63
N PHE A 44 8.89 6.06 11.85
CA PHE A 44 8.27 4.88 12.44
C PHE A 44 6.77 5.09 12.67
N ILE A 45 6.37 6.27 13.13
CA ILE A 45 4.96 6.61 13.34
C ILE A 45 4.20 6.65 12.01
N MET A 46 4.78 7.21 10.95
CA MET A 46 4.17 7.19 9.61
C MET A 46 3.88 5.77 9.14
N ASP A 47 4.87 4.89 9.17
CA ASP A 47 4.72 3.50 8.74
C ASP A 47 3.71 2.73 9.59
N LEU A 48 3.84 2.83 10.92
CA LEU A 48 2.94 2.13 11.84
C LEU A 48 1.49 2.57 11.66
N SER A 49 1.27 3.89 11.54
CA SER A 49 -0.07 4.46 11.38
C SER A 49 -0.75 3.98 10.09
N ILE A 50 -0.03 3.97 8.98
CA ILE A 50 -0.56 3.46 7.69
C ILE A 50 -0.94 1.99 7.82
N ARG A 51 -0.09 1.16 8.40
CA ARG A 51 -0.38 -0.27 8.57
C ARG A 51 -1.57 -0.53 9.52
N ILE A 52 -1.74 0.31 10.54
CA ILE A 52 -2.89 0.22 11.45
C ILE A 52 -4.20 0.61 10.73
N MET A 53 -4.19 1.62 9.86
CA MET A 53 -5.38 1.97 9.06
C MET A 53 -5.89 0.77 8.25
N GLY A 54 -4.99 -0.02 7.67
CA GLY A 54 -5.32 -1.23 6.91
C GLY A 54 -5.60 -2.48 7.76
N TYR A 55 -5.66 -2.38 9.07
CA TYR A 55 -5.80 -3.54 9.99
C TYR A 55 -7.08 -4.36 9.77
N LYS A 56 -8.15 -3.75 9.31
CA LYS A 56 -9.45 -4.42 9.07
C LYS A 56 -9.42 -5.47 7.95
N ILE A 57 -8.31 -5.56 7.20
CA ILE A 57 -8.17 -6.55 6.12
C ILE A 57 -7.45 -7.77 6.68
N ASP A 58 -8.22 -8.79 7.05
CA ASP A 58 -7.82 -9.95 7.86
C ASP A 58 -6.89 -10.99 7.22
N PHE A 59 -6.34 -10.74 6.04
CA PHE A 59 -5.53 -11.75 5.37
C PHE A 59 -4.13 -11.95 5.93
N TYR A 60 -3.57 -10.93 6.60
CA TYR A 60 -2.21 -11.00 7.17
C TYR A 60 -2.21 -10.38 8.56
N PRO A 61 -1.71 -11.10 9.56
CA PRO A 61 -1.59 -10.56 10.89
C PRO A 61 -0.67 -9.34 10.91
N ALA A 62 -1.08 -8.28 11.61
CA ALA A 62 -0.29 -7.04 11.75
C ALA A 62 1.06 -7.25 12.47
N TYR A 63 1.30 -8.46 13.01
CA TYR A 63 2.51 -8.82 13.75
C TYR A 63 3.66 -9.35 12.87
N TYR A 64 3.56 -9.28 11.56
CA TYR A 64 4.72 -9.61 10.74
C TYR A 64 5.90 -8.73 11.11
N ILE A 65 7.02 -9.37 11.39
CA ILE A 65 8.27 -8.67 11.77
C ILE A 65 8.85 -7.93 10.55
N GLN A 66 8.67 -8.47 9.36
CA GLN A 66 9.29 -7.99 8.13
C GLN A 66 9.03 -6.52 7.80
N PRO A 67 7.79 -5.99 7.85
CA PRO A 67 7.57 -4.56 7.58
C PRO A 67 8.29 -3.67 8.61
N ASN A 68 8.37 -4.09 9.88
CA ASN A 68 9.13 -3.35 10.87
C ASN A 68 10.64 -3.37 10.57
N LEU A 69 11.16 -4.51 10.11
CA LEU A 69 12.56 -4.60 9.69
C LEU A 69 12.85 -3.71 8.48
N PHE A 70 11.97 -3.68 7.48
CA PHE A 70 12.10 -2.75 6.36
C PHE A 70 12.09 -1.29 6.82
N THR A 71 11.17 -0.91 7.71
CA THR A 71 11.13 0.44 8.28
C THR A 71 12.42 0.78 9.00
N ILE A 72 12.98 -0.14 9.79
CA ILE A 72 14.24 0.06 10.52
C ILE A 72 15.41 0.26 9.53
N ILE A 73 15.55 -0.58 8.52
CA ILE A 73 16.69 -0.47 7.59
C ILE A 73 16.60 0.77 6.70
N TRP A 74 15.41 1.12 6.16
CA TRP A 74 15.22 2.34 5.38
C TRP A 74 15.48 3.59 6.21
N THR A 75 14.85 3.70 7.39
CA THR A 75 15.05 4.84 8.29
C THR A 75 16.47 4.90 8.82
N GLY A 76 17.06 3.75 9.14
CA GLY A 76 18.47 3.64 9.55
C GLY A 76 19.42 4.18 8.48
N LEU A 77 19.17 3.85 7.20
CA LEU A 77 19.92 4.40 6.08
C LEU A 77 19.74 5.93 5.97
N PHE A 78 18.52 6.45 6.07
CA PHE A 78 18.27 7.91 6.00
C PHE A 78 19.00 8.64 7.15
N ILE A 79 18.97 8.10 8.36
CA ILE A 79 19.65 8.67 9.52
C ILE A 79 21.16 8.62 9.35
N ALA A 80 21.72 7.49 8.88
CA ALA A 80 23.13 7.31 8.65
C ALA A 80 23.64 8.30 7.58
N LEU A 81 22.92 8.43 6.45
CA LEU A 81 23.22 9.42 5.40
C LEU A 81 23.20 10.83 5.98
N ALA A 82 22.17 11.20 6.72
CA ALA A 82 22.05 12.51 7.33
C ALA A 82 23.19 12.81 8.34
N LYS A 83 23.59 11.81 9.13
CA LYS A 83 24.59 11.97 10.19
C LYS A 83 26.02 12.06 9.66
N TYR A 84 26.32 11.33 8.58
CA TYR A 84 27.70 11.23 8.05
C TYR A 84 28.02 12.25 6.95
N LEU A 85 27.04 13.06 6.53
CA LEU A 85 27.24 14.20 5.66
C LEU A 85 27.78 15.40 6.45
N LYS A 86 28.63 16.22 5.79
CA LYS A 86 29.27 17.39 6.40
C LYS A 86 28.31 18.58 6.59
N GLY A 87 28.41 19.27 7.69
CA GLY A 87 27.80 20.57 7.94
C GLY A 87 26.26 20.52 8.00
N VAL A 88 25.63 21.44 7.32
CA VAL A 88 24.15 21.58 7.27
C VAL A 88 23.52 20.60 6.26
N ILE A 89 24.33 20.06 5.33
CA ILE A 89 23.85 19.16 4.26
C ILE A 89 23.11 17.95 4.84
N GLY A 90 23.63 17.41 5.96
CA GLY A 90 22.93 16.30 6.64
C GLY A 90 21.54 16.65 7.14
N LYS A 91 21.33 17.86 7.66
CA LYS A 91 20.00 18.34 8.09
C LYS A 91 19.05 18.51 6.90
N ILE A 92 19.56 19.09 5.82
CA ILE A 92 18.79 19.27 4.58
C ILE A 92 18.39 17.91 4.01
N PHE A 93 19.33 16.97 3.95
CA PHE A 93 19.06 15.62 3.47
C PHE A 93 18.00 14.92 4.32
N TYR A 94 18.13 14.95 5.65
CA TYR A 94 17.14 14.35 6.54
C TYR A 94 15.74 14.95 6.31
N PHE A 95 15.67 16.28 6.24
CA PHE A 95 14.39 16.97 6.04
C PHE A 95 13.79 16.67 4.65
N LEU A 96 14.62 16.58 3.61
CA LEU A 96 14.18 16.15 2.28
C LEU A 96 13.61 14.74 2.28
N MET A 97 14.31 13.77 2.89
CA MET A 97 13.81 12.40 3.02
C MET A 97 12.52 12.34 3.85
N PHE A 98 12.44 13.16 4.89
CA PHE A 98 11.23 13.30 5.67
C PHE A 98 10.08 13.84 4.81
N ILE A 99 10.27 14.92 4.05
CA ILE A 99 9.20 15.51 3.20
C ILE A 99 8.71 14.49 2.16
N ILE A 100 9.62 13.80 1.47
CA ILE A 100 9.25 12.75 0.50
C ILE A 100 8.41 11.67 1.19
N SER A 101 8.87 11.16 2.33
CA SER A 101 8.15 10.14 3.10
C SER A 101 6.80 10.64 3.61
N PHE A 102 6.75 11.90 4.03
CA PHE A 102 5.54 12.53 4.56
C PHE A 102 4.46 12.74 3.48
N VAL A 103 4.88 13.15 2.28
CA VAL A 103 3.97 13.21 1.12
C VAL A 103 3.42 11.83 0.80
N MET A 104 4.26 10.79 0.78
CA MET A 104 3.81 9.42 0.56
C MET A 104 2.90 8.90 1.66
N PHE A 105 3.18 9.26 2.91
CA PHE A 105 2.30 8.96 4.05
C PHE A 105 0.92 9.60 3.86
N LEU A 106 0.86 10.91 3.59
CA LEU A 106 -0.40 11.63 3.38
C LEU A 106 -1.18 11.07 2.19
N THR A 107 -0.51 10.85 1.06
CA THR A 107 -1.14 10.26 -0.13
C THR A 107 -1.79 8.92 0.19
N ASN A 108 -1.08 8.03 0.87
CA ASN A 108 -1.63 6.73 1.25
C ASN A 108 -2.74 6.85 2.29
N ALA A 109 -2.60 7.70 3.31
CA ALA A 109 -3.60 7.87 4.36
C ALA A 109 -4.90 8.44 3.82
N VAL A 110 -4.82 9.48 2.99
CA VAL A 110 -5.97 10.11 2.35
C VAL A 110 -6.63 9.14 1.37
N TYR A 111 -5.86 8.54 0.48
CA TYR A 111 -6.39 7.61 -0.52
C TYR A 111 -7.05 6.39 0.13
N TYR A 112 -6.42 5.82 1.17
CA TYR A 112 -6.97 4.68 1.91
C TYR A 112 -8.28 5.03 2.63
N SER A 113 -8.37 6.22 3.23
CA SER A 113 -9.58 6.63 3.95
C SER A 113 -10.81 6.74 3.05
N LEU A 114 -10.62 6.96 1.74
CA LEU A 114 -11.71 7.09 0.77
C LEU A 114 -12.03 5.79 0.05
N THR A 115 -10.99 5.02 -0.31
CA THR A 115 -11.13 3.88 -1.20
C THR A 115 -10.96 2.53 -0.53
N ASN A 116 -10.43 2.51 0.70
CA ASN A 116 -9.95 1.31 1.42
C ASN A 116 -8.81 0.57 0.69
N PHE A 117 -8.12 1.24 -0.24
CA PHE A 117 -6.92 0.74 -0.92
C PHE A 117 -5.75 1.69 -0.73
N TYR A 118 -4.52 1.16 -0.72
CA TYR A 118 -3.34 2.02 -0.73
C TYR A 118 -3.04 2.52 -2.13
N PHE A 119 -2.47 3.72 -2.20
CA PHE A 119 -2.15 4.39 -3.45
C PHE A 119 -1.15 3.57 -4.28
N ASN A 120 -1.42 3.48 -5.58
CA ASN A 120 -0.56 2.85 -6.57
C ASN A 120 -0.10 3.89 -7.60
N PHE A 121 1.18 3.91 -7.93
CA PHE A 121 1.73 4.84 -8.90
C PHE A 121 1.14 4.68 -10.32
N SER A 122 0.59 3.52 -10.67
CA SER A 122 -0.14 3.36 -11.94
C SER A 122 -1.35 4.29 -12.07
N LEU A 123 -1.90 4.77 -10.95
CA LEU A 123 -3.01 5.72 -10.93
C LEU A 123 -2.60 7.13 -11.39
N LEU A 124 -1.30 7.42 -11.48
CA LEU A 124 -0.84 8.69 -12.02
C LEU A 124 -1.23 8.88 -13.49
N GLU A 125 -1.47 7.81 -14.23
CA GLU A 125 -2.00 7.87 -15.60
C GLU A 125 -3.42 8.48 -15.64
N LEU A 126 -4.16 8.42 -14.52
CA LEU A 126 -5.51 8.96 -14.35
C LEU A 126 -5.53 10.26 -13.52
N ALA A 127 -4.37 10.87 -13.26
CA ALA A 127 -4.26 12.03 -12.37
C ALA A 127 -5.07 13.25 -12.85
N SER A 128 -5.21 13.42 -14.17
CA SER A 128 -6.02 14.51 -14.74
C SER A 128 -7.50 14.37 -14.39
N GLU A 129 -8.01 13.14 -14.39
CA GLU A 129 -9.41 12.85 -14.02
C GLU A 129 -9.61 13.00 -12.51
N GLY A 130 -8.61 12.52 -11.71
CA GLY A 130 -8.65 12.61 -10.26
C GLY A 130 -8.57 14.04 -9.71
N SER A 131 -8.03 14.99 -10.48
CA SER A 131 -7.85 16.38 -10.03
C SER A 131 -9.15 17.08 -9.67
N SER A 132 -10.25 16.76 -10.34
CA SER A 132 -11.59 17.30 -10.06
C SER A 132 -12.14 16.92 -8.68
N TYR A 133 -11.64 15.84 -8.08
CA TYR A 133 -12.10 15.33 -6.78
C TYR A 133 -11.24 15.75 -5.59
N ILE A 134 -10.20 16.57 -5.79
CA ILE A 134 -9.27 16.95 -4.71
C ILE A 134 -9.99 17.63 -3.54
N ALA A 135 -10.91 18.56 -3.83
CA ALA A 135 -11.63 19.28 -2.78
C ALA A 135 -12.51 18.36 -1.94
N ASP A 136 -13.24 17.45 -2.58
CA ASP A 136 -14.08 16.45 -1.90
C ASP A 136 -13.21 15.46 -1.13
N THR A 137 -12.06 15.09 -1.66
CA THR A 137 -11.08 14.24 -1.03
C THR A 137 -10.60 14.83 0.30
N ILE A 138 -10.20 16.11 0.29
CA ILE A 138 -9.78 16.83 1.51
C ILE A 138 -10.92 16.89 2.52
N LYS A 139 -12.12 17.23 2.09
CA LYS A 139 -13.30 17.38 2.97
C LYS A 139 -13.71 16.05 3.63
N ASN A 140 -13.61 14.93 2.91
CA ASN A 140 -14.06 13.63 3.38
C ASN A 140 -12.96 12.84 4.12
N THR A 141 -11.72 13.34 4.14
CA THR A 141 -10.64 12.71 4.92
C THR A 141 -10.89 12.91 6.43
N PRO A 142 -10.81 11.83 7.25
CA PRO A 142 -11.05 11.93 8.67
C PRO A 142 -10.08 12.88 9.38
N VAL A 143 -10.59 13.69 10.31
CA VAL A 143 -9.82 14.73 11.02
C VAL A 143 -8.59 14.17 11.74
N TYR A 144 -8.66 12.94 12.25
CA TYR A 144 -7.51 12.32 12.93
C TYR A 144 -6.27 12.18 12.03
N VAL A 145 -6.45 12.05 10.70
CA VAL A 145 -5.33 11.99 9.74
C VAL A 145 -4.55 13.29 9.75
N TYR A 146 -5.25 14.43 9.78
CA TYR A 146 -4.62 15.76 9.83
C TYR A 146 -3.93 16.03 11.17
N ILE A 147 -4.57 15.66 12.28
CA ILE A 147 -3.97 15.79 13.62
C ILE A 147 -2.68 14.98 13.70
N LEU A 148 -2.69 13.74 13.21
CA LEU A 148 -1.53 12.87 13.17
C LEU A 148 -0.42 13.44 12.28
N ALA A 149 -0.79 13.96 11.11
CA ALA A 149 0.15 14.60 10.19
C ALA A 149 0.85 15.81 10.83
N ILE A 150 0.11 16.68 11.50
CA ILE A 150 0.68 17.82 12.23
C ILE A 150 1.63 17.34 13.33
N PHE A 151 1.23 16.33 14.10
CA PHE A 151 2.07 15.77 15.16
C PHE A 151 3.40 15.22 14.61
N ILE A 152 3.35 14.42 13.54
CA ILE A 152 4.52 13.86 12.88
C ILE A 152 5.44 14.98 12.34
N PHE A 153 4.84 16.01 11.74
CA PHE A 153 5.60 17.14 11.19
C PHE A 153 6.32 17.92 12.29
N VAL A 154 5.68 18.18 13.41
CA VAL A 154 6.28 18.83 14.59
C VAL A 154 7.44 17.99 15.14
N LEU A 155 7.27 16.66 15.25
CA LEU A 155 8.35 15.76 15.67
C LEU A 155 9.56 15.84 14.75
N ALA A 156 9.36 15.90 13.45
CA ALA A 156 10.46 16.03 12.49
C ALA A 156 11.19 17.38 12.63
N ILE A 157 10.47 18.49 12.83
CA ILE A 157 11.10 19.79 13.10
C ILE A 157 11.94 19.72 14.40
N VAL A 158 11.40 19.11 15.45
CA VAL A 158 12.14 18.93 16.70
C VAL A 158 13.40 18.07 16.47
N ALA A 159 13.30 17.00 15.68
CA ALA A 159 14.46 16.19 15.31
C ALA A 159 15.52 17.01 14.59
N VAL A 160 15.16 17.76 13.54
CA VAL A 160 16.10 18.59 12.77
C VAL A 160 16.78 19.68 13.64
N LYS A 161 16.02 20.31 14.55
CA LYS A 161 16.58 21.31 15.49
C LYS A 161 17.64 20.69 16.41
N ASN A 162 17.41 19.47 16.89
CA ASN A 162 18.31 18.77 17.81
C ASN A 162 19.48 18.04 17.12
N MET A 163 19.42 17.86 15.79
CA MET A 163 20.54 17.27 15.03
C MET A 163 21.80 18.14 15.15
N LYS A 164 22.93 17.52 15.47
CA LYS A 164 24.23 18.16 15.41
C LYS A 164 24.69 18.32 13.95
N LYS A 165 25.40 19.40 13.66
CA LYS A 165 26.05 19.56 12.34
C LYS A 165 27.20 18.55 12.24
N GLY A 166 27.34 17.87 11.11
CA GLY A 166 28.45 16.96 10.88
C GLY A 166 29.76 17.75 10.77
N GLU A 167 30.79 17.34 11.52
CA GLU A 167 32.11 17.98 11.51
C GLU A 167 32.86 17.72 10.20
N CYS A 168 32.79 16.46 9.73
CA CYS A 168 33.44 16.02 8.51
C CYS A 168 32.62 14.99 7.75
N PHE A 169 32.94 14.80 6.46
CA PHE A 169 32.34 13.75 5.64
C PHE A 169 32.95 12.39 5.99
N GLN A 170 32.13 11.47 6.52
CA GLN A 170 32.57 10.17 7.02
C GLN A 170 32.27 9.06 6.02
N TRP A 171 32.92 9.10 4.85
CA TRP A 171 32.61 8.20 3.73
C TRP A 171 32.69 6.70 4.06
N LYS A 172 33.65 6.28 4.92
CA LYS A 172 33.79 4.86 5.35
C LYS A 172 32.57 4.38 6.12
N LYS A 173 32.02 5.21 7.04
CA LYS A 173 30.82 4.88 7.80
C LYS A 173 29.57 4.91 6.91
N LEU A 174 29.54 5.83 5.95
CA LEU A 174 28.49 5.89 4.96
C LEU A 174 28.46 4.61 4.11
N LEU A 175 29.62 4.22 3.58
CA LEU A 175 29.76 2.99 2.81
C LEU A 175 29.33 1.77 3.62
N ALA A 176 29.78 1.68 4.88
CA ALA A 176 29.38 0.60 5.77
C ALA A 176 27.85 0.57 5.98
N ALA A 177 27.20 1.72 6.18
CA ALA A 177 25.76 1.80 6.33
C ALA A 177 25.01 1.34 5.06
N VAL A 178 25.50 1.71 3.88
CA VAL A 178 24.94 1.26 2.58
C VAL A 178 25.12 -0.25 2.41
N VAL A 179 26.29 -0.79 2.72
CA VAL A 179 26.54 -2.25 2.63
C VAL A 179 25.64 -3.02 3.58
N ILE A 180 25.52 -2.56 4.84
CA ILE A 180 24.62 -3.18 5.83
C ILE A 180 23.17 -3.12 5.33
N PHE A 181 22.74 -1.97 4.81
CA PHE A 181 21.39 -1.83 4.23
C PHE A 181 21.16 -2.84 3.11
N ILE A 182 22.08 -2.96 2.14
CA ILE A 182 21.93 -3.89 1.01
C ILE A 182 21.87 -5.34 1.54
N CYS A 183 22.75 -5.73 2.43
CA CYS A 183 22.75 -7.08 3.00
C CYS A 183 21.42 -7.40 3.71
N LEU A 184 20.95 -6.51 4.58
CA LEU A 184 19.71 -6.71 5.30
C LEU A 184 18.50 -6.67 4.36
N HIS A 185 18.51 -5.77 3.38
CA HIS A 185 17.45 -5.67 2.38
C HIS A 185 17.28 -6.95 1.54
N LEU A 186 18.38 -7.64 1.23
CA LEU A 186 18.35 -8.94 0.54
C LEU A 186 17.92 -10.09 1.47
N ILE A 187 18.25 -10.02 2.76
CA ILE A 187 17.94 -11.07 3.75
C ILE A 187 16.46 -11.03 4.17
N ILE A 188 15.90 -9.84 4.42
CA ILE A 188 14.53 -9.71 4.94
C ILE A 188 13.50 -10.47 4.10
N PRO A 189 13.46 -10.37 2.76
CA PRO A 189 12.51 -11.14 1.95
C PRO A 189 12.70 -12.67 2.08
N VAL A 190 13.91 -13.16 2.37
CA VAL A 190 14.16 -14.60 2.56
C VAL A 190 13.47 -15.09 3.84
N THR A 191 13.37 -14.26 4.86
CA THR A 191 12.66 -14.61 6.11
C THR A 191 11.14 -14.79 5.94
N MET A 192 10.58 -14.35 4.81
CA MET A 192 9.18 -14.58 4.47
C MET A 192 8.89 -15.99 3.95
N GLY A 193 9.91 -16.84 3.86
CA GLY A 193 9.82 -18.20 3.33
C GLY A 193 10.05 -18.28 1.81
N SER A 194 9.75 -19.45 1.24
CA SER A 194 9.89 -19.70 -0.18
C SER A 194 8.69 -19.18 -0.98
N GLY A 195 8.95 -18.53 -2.12
CA GLY A 195 7.94 -18.21 -3.12
C GLY A 195 7.59 -19.43 -3.99
N ASN A 196 6.42 -19.41 -4.59
CA ASN A 196 6.00 -20.41 -5.57
C ASN A 196 6.28 -19.87 -6.98
N LYS A 197 6.90 -20.67 -7.83
CA LYS A 197 7.07 -20.32 -9.26
C LYS A 197 5.73 -20.37 -10.01
N ASN A 198 4.91 -21.38 -9.71
CA ASN A 198 3.57 -21.52 -10.28
C ASN A 198 2.56 -21.03 -9.25
N LEU A 199 2.00 -19.86 -9.48
CA LEU A 199 1.01 -19.27 -8.60
C LEU A 199 -0.33 -20.01 -8.75
N LYS A 200 -0.80 -20.57 -7.62
CA LYS A 200 -2.17 -21.08 -7.49
C LYS A 200 -3.02 -20.00 -6.83
N TRP A 201 -4.32 -20.13 -6.91
CA TRP A 201 -5.28 -19.20 -6.30
C TRP A 201 -4.98 -18.88 -4.82
N ASN A 202 -4.51 -19.84 -4.02
CA ASN A 202 -4.16 -19.65 -2.62
C ASN A 202 -2.72 -19.16 -2.36
N SER A 203 -1.90 -19.02 -3.41
CA SER A 203 -0.49 -18.61 -3.29
C SER A 203 -0.34 -17.20 -2.73
N PHE A 204 -1.33 -16.32 -2.96
CA PHE A 204 -1.38 -14.95 -2.44
C PHE A 204 -1.67 -14.85 -0.94
N LYS A 205 -1.80 -15.98 -0.23
CA LYS A 205 -1.81 -16.05 1.24
C LYS A 205 -0.39 -16.07 1.82
N LYS A 206 0.64 -16.35 1.02
CA LYS A 206 2.03 -16.41 1.46
C LYS A 206 2.68 -15.03 1.32
N ALA A 207 3.27 -14.53 2.40
CA ALA A 207 3.93 -13.21 2.42
C ALA A 207 4.98 -13.06 1.31
N ARG A 208 5.79 -14.11 1.04
CA ARG A 208 6.80 -14.09 -0.01
C ARG A 208 6.23 -13.88 -1.40
N ASN A 209 5.10 -14.52 -1.73
CA ASN A 209 4.46 -14.34 -3.03
C ASN A 209 3.85 -12.93 -3.15
N VAL A 210 3.21 -12.44 -2.10
CA VAL A 210 2.68 -11.06 -2.07
C VAL A 210 3.81 -10.05 -2.29
N TYR A 211 4.94 -10.24 -1.63
CA TYR A 211 6.10 -9.38 -1.79
C TYR A 211 6.70 -9.44 -3.20
N ASN A 212 6.78 -10.61 -3.82
CA ASN A 212 7.36 -10.77 -5.16
C ASN A 212 6.43 -10.21 -6.25
N GLU A 213 5.16 -10.59 -6.21
CA GLU A 213 4.19 -10.26 -7.26
C GLU A 213 3.61 -8.86 -7.12
N PHE A 214 3.49 -8.38 -5.89
CA PHE A 214 2.96 -7.04 -5.61
C PHE A 214 1.58 -6.79 -6.24
N SER A 215 0.76 -7.83 -6.32
CA SER A 215 -0.53 -7.83 -7.04
C SER A 215 -1.69 -7.21 -6.27
N ASP A 216 -1.52 -6.94 -4.99
CA ASP A 216 -2.54 -6.40 -4.09
C ASP A 216 -1.92 -5.33 -3.19
N THR A 217 -2.36 -4.08 -3.36
CA THR A 217 -1.78 -2.93 -2.64
C THR A 217 -1.88 -3.06 -1.13
N ASN A 218 -3.03 -3.56 -0.64
CA ASN A 218 -3.27 -3.68 0.80
C ASN A 218 -2.41 -4.77 1.44
N LYS A 219 -2.32 -5.93 0.80
CA LYS A 219 -1.45 -7.02 1.26
C LYS A 219 0.02 -6.63 1.16
N SER A 220 0.41 -5.98 0.06
CA SER A 220 1.78 -5.53 -0.17
C SER A 220 2.23 -4.51 0.87
N MET A 221 1.37 -3.55 1.24
CA MET A 221 1.65 -2.60 2.31
C MET A 221 1.86 -3.30 3.66
N LYS A 222 1.03 -4.30 3.98
CA LYS A 222 1.15 -5.06 5.24
C LYS A 222 2.44 -5.88 5.33
N VAL A 223 2.92 -6.40 4.22
CA VAL A 223 4.13 -7.24 4.16
C VAL A 223 5.40 -6.40 4.07
N ALA A 224 5.37 -5.29 3.35
CA ALA A 224 6.54 -4.46 3.06
C ALA A 224 6.68 -3.24 4.00
N GLY A 225 5.58 -2.67 4.48
CA GLY A 225 5.58 -1.37 5.16
C GLY A 225 5.72 -0.21 4.18
N LEU A 226 5.52 1.02 4.67
CA LEU A 226 5.38 2.23 3.83
C LEU A 226 6.58 2.45 2.88
N TYR A 227 7.80 2.35 3.38
CA TYR A 227 9.01 2.70 2.61
C TYR A 227 9.30 1.67 1.53
N GLU A 228 9.34 0.41 1.90
CA GLU A 228 9.56 -0.68 0.95
C GLU A 228 8.43 -0.77 -0.06
N TYR A 229 7.18 -0.61 0.39
CA TYR A 229 6.02 -0.52 -0.48
C TYR A 229 6.18 0.57 -1.54
N THR A 230 6.54 1.78 -1.11
CA THR A 230 6.69 2.94 -2.01
C THR A 230 7.76 2.69 -3.07
N ILE A 231 8.94 2.23 -2.67
CA ILE A 231 10.05 1.99 -3.61
C ILE A 231 9.76 0.85 -4.56
N ARG A 232 9.17 -0.25 -4.06
CA ARG A 232 8.78 -1.38 -4.91
C ARG A 232 7.68 -1.01 -5.90
N ASN A 233 6.68 -0.27 -5.46
CA ASN A 233 5.60 0.18 -6.33
C ASN A 233 6.15 1.08 -7.45
N LEU A 234 7.03 2.02 -7.11
CA LEU A 234 7.72 2.87 -8.07
C LEU A 234 8.57 2.04 -9.07
N TYR A 235 9.33 1.06 -8.57
CA TYR A 235 10.11 0.15 -9.41
C TYR A 235 9.22 -0.65 -10.37
N ILE A 236 8.15 -1.24 -9.86
CA ILE A 236 7.25 -2.10 -10.66
C ILE A 236 6.51 -1.28 -11.71
N THR A 237 6.07 -0.07 -11.36
CA THR A 237 5.30 0.78 -12.28
C THR A 237 6.16 1.36 -13.39
N PHE A 238 7.38 1.83 -13.09
CA PHE A 238 8.17 2.61 -14.04
C PHE A 238 9.43 1.92 -14.56
N LEU A 239 10.00 0.99 -13.80
CA LEU A 239 11.33 0.46 -14.08
C LEU A 239 11.34 -1.04 -14.39
N LYS A 240 10.36 -1.82 -13.92
CA LYS A 240 10.30 -3.25 -14.19
C LYS A 240 10.09 -3.49 -15.68
N PRO A 241 10.97 -4.24 -16.36
CA PRO A 241 10.75 -4.59 -17.75
C PRO A 241 9.45 -5.37 -17.91
N LYS A 242 8.64 -4.99 -18.91
CA LYS A 242 7.43 -5.76 -19.24
C LYS A 242 7.88 -7.13 -19.75
N GLU A 243 7.34 -8.19 -19.17
CA GLU A 243 7.62 -9.56 -19.59
C GLU A 243 7.12 -9.75 -21.03
N LYS A 244 8.01 -10.25 -21.88
CA LYS A 244 7.61 -10.65 -23.23
C LYS A 244 6.96 -12.02 -23.17
N ILE A 245 5.81 -12.16 -23.79
CA ILE A 245 5.12 -13.46 -23.92
C ILE A 245 6.05 -14.40 -24.67
N SER A 246 6.39 -15.55 -24.08
CA SER A 246 7.20 -16.56 -24.72
C SER A 246 6.44 -17.27 -25.85
N ASP A 247 7.17 -17.89 -26.78
CA ASP A 247 6.53 -18.66 -27.84
C ASP A 247 5.75 -19.87 -27.29
N SER A 248 6.20 -20.45 -26.18
CA SER A 248 5.46 -21.49 -25.45
C SER A 248 4.13 -20.98 -24.91
N ASP A 249 4.10 -19.77 -24.34
CA ASP A 249 2.87 -19.17 -23.83
C ASP A 249 1.91 -18.80 -24.97
N ARG A 250 2.45 -18.30 -26.08
CA ARG A 250 1.64 -18.04 -27.30
C ARG A 250 0.98 -19.32 -27.82
N LYS A 251 1.75 -20.43 -27.90
CA LYS A 251 1.23 -21.73 -28.32
C LYS A 251 0.18 -22.25 -27.33
N PHE A 252 0.43 -22.12 -26.04
CA PHE A 252 -0.52 -22.51 -25.00
C PHE A 252 -1.83 -21.74 -25.09
N LEU A 253 -1.77 -20.40 -25.22
CA LEU A 253 -2.95 -19.57 -25.40
C LEU A 253 -3.71 -19.92 -26.69
N LYS A 254 -2.99 -20.12 -27.79
CA LYS A 254 -3.59 -20.53 -29.07
C LYS A 254 -4.36 -21.84 -28.92
N ASN A 255 -3.78 -22.85 -28.29
CA ASN A 255 -4.44 -24.13 -28.02
C ASN A 255 -5.73 -23.97 -27.18
N ILE A 256 -5.72 -23.09 -26.17
CA ILE A 256 -6.92 -22.82 -25.34
C ILE A 256 -8.02 -22.20 -26.22
N TYR A 257 -7.67 -21.25 -27.09
CA TYR A 257 -8.66 -20.57 -27.94
C TYR A 257 -9.19 -21.47 -29.04
N GLU A 258 -8.35 -22.37 -29.61
CA GLU A 258 -8.74 -23.34 -30.63
C GLU A 258 -9.56 -24.52 -30.06
N ALA A 259 -9.34 -24.89 -28.79
CA ALA A 259 -10.09 -25.95 -28.10
C ALA A 259 -11.47 -25.51 -27.60
N LYS A 260 -11.91 -24.28 -27.87
CA LYS A 260 -13.26 -23.84 -27.49
C LYS A 260 -14.31 -24.59 -28.35
N ASP A 261 -15.22 -25.24 -27.64
CA ASP A 261 -16.39 -25.87 -28.26
C ASP A 261 -17.18 -24.84 -29.08
N GLU A 262 -17.67 -25.24 -30.23
CA GLU A 262 -18.59 -24.45 -31.02
C GLU A 262 -19.84 -24.11 -30.17
N LYS A 263 -20.20 -22.84 -30.17
CA LYS A 263 -21.40 -22.41 -29.46
C LYS A 263 -22.63 -23.02 -30.12
N LYS A 264 -23.28 -23.95 -29.43
CA LYS A 264 -24.54 -24.55 -29.92
C LYS A 264 -25.66 -23.53 -29.86
N PRO A 265 -26.44 -23.34 -30.93
CA PRO A 265 -27.58 -22.45 -30.91
C PRO A 265 -28.60 -22.87 -29.85
N ASN A 266 -29.27 -21.92 -29.23
CA ASN A 266 -30.36 -22.13 -28.29
C ASN A 266 -31.64 -21.40 -28.76
N LYS A 267 -32.71 -21.51 -28.02
CA LYS A 267 -34.01 -20.90 -28.38
C LYS A 267 -34.00 -19.36 -28.56
N TYR A 268 -32.99 -18.70 -28.05
CA TYR A 268 -32.80 -17.25 -28.15
C TYR A 268 -31.82 -16.83 -29.27
N THR A 269 -31.15 -17.80 -29.88
CA THR A 269 -30.17 -17.50 -30.95
C THR A 269 -30.84 -16.80 -32.13
N GLY A 270 -30.33 -15.64 -32.49
CA GLY A 270 -30.86 -14.83 -33.59
C GLY A 270 -32.07 -13.97 -33.24
N MET A 271 -32.62 -14.05 -32.02
CA MET A 271 -33.81 -13.28 -31.65
C MET A 271 -33.66 -11.75 -31.82
N LEU A 272 -32.43 -11.24 -31.67
CA LEU A 272 -32.10 -9.83 -31.82
C LEU A 272 -31.48 -9.50 -33.19
N LYS A 273 -31.53 -10.41 -34.17
CA LYS A 273 -30.98 -10.16 -35.51
C LYS A 273 -31.64 -8.95 -36.15
N GLY A 274 -30.82 -8.00 -36.63
CA GLY A 274 -31.28 -6.76 -37.25
C GLY A 274 -31.86 -5.72 -36.25
N LYS A 275 -31.65 -5.90 -34.94
CA LYS A 275 -32.02 -4.91 -33.92
C LYS A 275 -30.81 -4.10 -33.49
N ASN A 276 -31.06 -2.83 -33.16
CA ASN A 276 -30.05 -2.00 -32.50
C ASN A 276 -29.90 -2.41 -31.05
N VAL A 277 -28.67 -2.33 -30.52
CA VAL A 277 -28.35 -2.61 -29.11
C VAL A 277 -27.99 -1.29 -28.42
N ILE A 278 -28.71 -0.98 -27.35
CA ILE A 278 -28.37 0.14 -26.45
C ILE A 278 -27.84 -0.49 -25.19
N PHE A 279 -26.57 -0.21 -24.88
CA PHE A 279 -25.94 -0.66 -23.65
C PHE A 279 -25.95 0.48 -22.63
N LEU A 280 -26.58 0.26 -21.48
CA LEU A 280 -26.66 1.23 -20.39
C LEU A 280 -25.86 0.71 -19.18
N GLN A 281 -24.72 1.30 -18.93
CA GLN A 281 -23.91 1.02 -17.74
C GLN A 281 -24.31 1.98 -16.62
N LEU A 282 -24.82 1.43 -15.50
CA LEU A 282 -25.21 2.22 -14.33
C LEU A 282 -24.09 2.12 -13.29
N GLU A 283 -23.46 3.23 -12.98
CA GLU A 283 -22.39 3.31 -11.99
C GLU A 283 -22.97 3.71 -10.62
N GLY A 284 -22.41 3.11 -9.55
CA GLY A 284 -22.86 3.37 -8.18
C GLY A 284 -24.28 2.91 -7.87
N MET A 285 -24.81 2.00 -8.69
CA MET A 285 -26.19 1.51 -8.59
C MET A 285 -26.22 0.13 -7.93
N ASP A 286 -26.78 0.06 -6.73
CA ASP A 286 -27.04 -1.19 -6.03
C ASP A 286 -28.47 -1.68 -6.29
N GLU A 287 -28.71 -2.99 -6.22
CA GLU A 287 -30.00 -3.61 -6.48
C GLU A 287 -31.12 -3.09 -5.55
N TRP A 288 -30.80 -2.73 -4.30
CA TRP A 288 -31.76 -2.16 -3.36
C TRP A 288 -32.37 -0.83 -3.80
N LEU A 289 -31.74 -0.12 -4.75
CA LEU A 289 -32.29 1.10 -5.38
C LEU A 289 -33.34 0.80 -6.44
N LEU A 290 -33.37 -0.43 -7.00
CA LEU A 290 -34.31 -0.84 -8.04
C LEU A 290 -35.69 -1.12 -7.45
N THR A 291 -36.34 -0.08 -6.98
CA THR A 291 -37.69 -0.15 -6.42
C THR A 291 -38.67 0.72 -7.21
N LYS A 292 -39.94 0.36 -7.13
CA LYS A 292 -41.00 1.18 -7.75
C LYS A 292 -41.00 2.63 -7.26
N LYS A 293 -40.54 2.87 -6.01
CA LYS A 293 -40.47 4.20 -5.41
C LYS A 293 -39.26 5.00 -5.90
N ASN A 294 -38.08 4.38 -5.91
CA ASN A 294 -36.81 5.08 -6.15
C ASN A 294 -36.49 5.21 -7.64
N THR A 295 -36.74 4.15 -8.42
CA THR A 295 -36.39 4.04 -9.82
C THR A 295 -37.54 3.41 -10.63
N PRO A 296 -38.73 4.06 -10.75
CA PRO A 296 -39.92 3.43 -11.27
C PRO A 296 -39.76 2.89 -12.71
N ASN A 297 -39.03 3.59 -13.55
CA ASN A 297 -38.83 3.19 -14.96
C ASN A 297 -37.86 1.98 -15.05
N LEU A 298 -36.77 1.96 -14.28
CA LEU A 298 -35.85 0.84 -14.24
C LEU A 298 -36.51 -0.39 -13.59
N TYR A 299 -37.31 -0.17 -12.54
CA TYR A 299 -38.09 -1.23 -11.90
C TYR A 299 -39.06 -1.87 -12.87
N LYS A 300 -39.78 -1.06 -13.66
CA LYS A 300 -40.68 -1.55 -14.71
C LYS A 300 -39.91 -2.35 -15.75
N LEU A 301 -38.79 -1.80 -16.26
CA LEU A 301 -37.97 -2.46 -17.27
C LEU A 301 -37.44 -3.82 -16.75
N LYS A 302 -36.94 -3.90 -15.51
CA LYS A 302 -36.52 -5.14 -14.90
C LYS A 302 -37.59 -6.20 -14.90
N ASN A 303 -38.82 -5.84 -14.54
CA ASN A 303 -39.94 -6.80 -14.46
C ASN A 303 -40.52 -7.21 -15.85
N GLU A 304 -40.28 -6.40 -16.89
CA GLU A 304 -40.74 -6.69 -18.26
C GLU A 304 -39.65 -7.29 -19.16
N SER A 305 -38.44 -7.54 -18.62
CA SER A 305 -37.29 -8.03 -19.37
C SER A 305 -36.76 -9.37 -18.84
N ILE A 306 -35.70 -9.88 -19.46
CA ILE A 306 -34.96 -11.01 -18.94
C ILE A 306 -34.05 -10.49 -17.84
N ASP A 307 -34.32 -10.89 -16.60
CA ASP A 307 -33.48 -10.59 -15.44
C ASP A 307 -32.55 -11.75 -15.13
N PHE A 308 -31.24 -11.47 -15.05
CA PHE A 308 -30.20 -12.44 -14.70
C PHE A 308 -29.94 -12.38 -13.19
N THR A 309 -30.74 -13.05 -12.39
CA THR A 309 -30.72 -13.00 -10.92
C THR A 309 -29.42 -13.51 -10.30
N ASP A 310 -28.70 -14.40 -10.98
CA ASP A 310 -27.45 -14.99 -10.54
C ASP A 310 -26.25 -14.48 -11.36
N HIS A 311 -26.31 -13.24 -11.80
CA HIS A 311 -25.21 -12.60 -12.50
C HIS A 311 -24.24 -11.93 -11.53
N TYR A 312 -22.97 -12.34 -11.57
CA TYR A 312 -21.90 -11.78 -10.76
C TYR A 312 -20.81 -11.19 -11.66
N SER A 313 -20.43 -9.95 -11.43
CA SER A 313 -19.27 -9.37 -12.06
C SER A 313 -18.03 -9.61 -11.20
N ILE A 314 -16.97 -10.15 -11.79
CA ILE A 314 -15.68 -10.28 -11.11
C ILE A 314 -14.92 -8.99 -11.35
N TYR A 315 -14.66 -8.29 -10.27
CA TYR A 315 -13.90 -7.05 -10.29
C TYR A 315 -12.60 -7.21 -9.50
N THR A 316 -11.47 -7.04 -10.19
CA THR A 316 -10.14 -7.09 -9.59
C THR A 316 -9.33 -5.90 -10.09
N GLY A 317 -8.90 -5.03 -9.20
CA GLY A 317 -8.04 -3.90 -9.55
C GLY A 317 -8.63 -2.53 -9.27
N GLY A 318 -7.78 -1.50 -9.25
CA GLY A 318 -8.18 -0.11 -9.11
C GLY A 318 -8.66 0.47 -10.45
N GLY A 319 -9.66 1.33 -10.43
CA GLY A 319 -10.21 1.95 -11.63
C GLY A 319 -11.43 1.19 -12.18
N SER A 320 -12.59 1.60 -11.75
CA SER A 320 -13.80 0.78 -11.85
C SER A 320 -14.55 0.93 -13.15
N THR A 321 -14.80 2.15 -13.59
CA THR A 321 -15.69 2.44 -14.73
C THR A 321 -15.14 1.87 -16.03
N PHE A 322 -13.90 2.17 -16.35
CA PHE A 322 -13.27 1.69 -17.58
C PHE A 322 -13.07 0.17 -17.61
N ASN A 323 -12.79 -0.46 -16.46
CA ASN A 323 -12.68 -1.91 -16.39
C ASN A 323 -13.99 -2.62 -16.73
N SER A 324 -15.11 -2.09 -16.25
CA SER A 324 -16.44 -2.64 -16.54
C SER A 324 -16.82 -2.45 -18.00
N GLU A 325 -16.59 -1.27 -18.55
CA GLU A 325 -16.78 -0.96 -19.96
C GLU A 325 -15.93 -1.86 -20.87
N PHE A 326 -14.66 -2.03 -20.54
CA PHE A 326 -13.75 -2.92 -21.26
C PHE A 326 -14.24 -4.36 -21.26
N ALA A 327 -14.64 -4.88 -20.11
CA ALA A 327 -15.10 -6.26 -19.99
C ALA A 327 -16.35 -6.51 -20.85
N VAL A 328 -17.29 -5.59 -20.87
CA VAL A 328 -18.50 -5.69 -21.69
C VAL A 328 -18.17 -5.60 -23.17
N ASN A 329 -17.37 -4.63 -23.58
CA ASN A 329 -17.04 -4.42 -24.99
C ASN A 329 -16.18 -5.51 -25.60
N THR A 330 -15.29 -6.11 -24.82
CA THR A 330 -14.29 -7.07 -25.33
C THR A 330 -14.57 -8.52 -24.96
N GLY A 331 -15.36 -8.76 -23.91
CA GLY A 331 -15.52 -10.08 -23.32
C GLY A 331 -14.31 -10.59 -22.54
N PHE A 332 -13.28 -9.73 -22.34
CA PHE A 332 -12.12 -10.06 -21.52
C PHE A 332 -12.34 -9.63 -20.07
N THR A 333 -11.82 -10.42 -19.14
CA THR A 333 -11.76 -10.02 -17.74
C THR A 333 -10.62 -9.04 -17.48
N THR A 334 -10.76 -8.23 -16.43
CA THR A 334 -9.69 -7.36 -16.00
C THR A 334 -8.50 -8.14 -15.46
N PRO A 335 -7.26 -7.61 -15.57
CA PRO A 335 -6.08 -8.25 -14.97
C PRO A 335 -6.27 -8.50 -13.48
N ILE A 336 -5.78 -9.64 -12.98
CA ILE A 336 -5.80 -9.99 -11.55
C ILE A 336 -4.69 -9.22 -10.79
N SER A 337 -4.25 -8.10 -11.30
CA SER A 337 -3.20 -7.29 -10.69
C SER A 337 -3.69 -5.88 -10.41
N TYR A 338 -3.51 -5.41 -9.17
CA TYR A 338 -3.78 -4.01 -8.82
C TYR A 338 -2.75 -3.03 -9.40
N ASN A 339 -1.64 -3.52 -9.94
CA ASN A 339 -0.62 -2.70 -10.60
C ASN A 339 -0.91 -2.47 -12.08
N GLU A 340 -1.91 -3.16 -12.62
CA GLU A 340 -2.32 -3.03 -14.01
C GLU A 340 -3.83 -2.81 -14.06
N ASN A 341 -4.24 -1.68 -14.61
CA ASN A 341 -5.62 -1.46 -14.99
C ASN A 341 -5.77 -1.64 -16.50
N VAL A 342 -6.98 -1.88 -16.97
CA VAL A 342 -7.19 -2.10 -18.41
C VAL A 342 -6.99 -0.84 -19.25
N TYR A 343 -6.89 0.34 -18.64
CA TYR A 343 -6.52 1.56 -19.36
C TYR A 343 -5.12 1.48 -19.95
N THR A 344 -4.23 0.69 -19.38
CA THR A 344 -2.88 0.43 -19.96
C THR A 344 -2.97 -0.26 -21.32
N PHE A 345 -4.11 -0.87 -21.65
CA PHE A 345 -4.38 -1.53 -22.95
C PHE A 345 -5.12 -0.65 -23.95
N ASN A 346 -5.34 0.63 -23.65
CA ASN A 346 -6.09 1.57 -24.51
C ASN A 346 -5.49 1.73 -25.92
N LYS A 347 -4.19 1.46 -26.07
CA LYS A 347 -3.49 1.49 -27.36
C LYS A 347 -3.54 0.15 -28.13
N ASN A 348 -4.08 -0.90 -27.52
CA ASN A 348 -4.21 -2.20 -28.18
C ASN A 348 -5.42 -2.24 -29.09
N THR A 349 -5.35 -3.11 -30.11
CA THR A 349 -6.48 -3.35 -31.01
C THR A 349 -7.20 -4.63 -30.61
N PHE A 350 -8.50 -4.54 -30.44
CA PHE A 350 -9.38 -5.66 -30.10
C PHE A 350 -10.31 -5.95 -31.29
N ASN A 351 -10.10 -7.09 -31.93
CA ASN A 351 -10.81 -7.42 -33.18
C ASN A 351 -12.23 -7.93 -32.96
N ASN A 352 -12.52 -8.48 -31.78
CA ASN A 352 -13.81 -9.09 -31.45
C ASN A 352 -14.58 -8.24 -30.41
N THR A 353 -14.54 -6.93 -30.55
CA THR A 353 -15.35 -6.05 -29.71
C THR A 353 -16.82 -6.09 -30.15
N MET A 354 -17.73 -5.85 -29.21
CA MET A 354 -19.15 -5.77 -29.49
C MET A 354 -19.43 -4.80 -30.62
N ALA A 355 -18.81 -3.61 -30.62
CA ALA A 355 -18.94 -2.59 -31.67
C ALA A 355 -18.43 -3.03 -33.05
N LYS A 356 -17.54 -4.03 -33.16
CA LYS A 356 -17.07 -4.58 -34.43
C LYS A 356 -17.89 -5.76 -34.91
N LEU A 357 -18.64 -6.40 -34.03
CA LEU A 357 -19.49 -7.54 -34.33
C LEU A 357 -20.88 -7.13 -34.80
N PHE A 358 -21.31 -5.92 -34.46
CA PHE A 358 -22.57 -5.28 -34.91
C PHE A 358 -22.33 -4.26 -36.01
#